data_7d926272ebc7f7168b70e285ee93315f
#
_entry.id   7d926272ebc7f7168b70e285ee93315f
#
_cell.length_a   1.000
_cell.length_b   1.000
_cell.length_c   1.000
_cell.angle_alpha   90.00
_cell.angle_beta   90.00
_cell.angle_gamma   90.00
#
_symmetry.space_group_name_H-M   'P 1'
#
loop_
_entity.id
_entity.type
_entity.pdbx_description
1 polymer ?
#
loop_
_entity_poly.entity_id
_entity_poly.type
_entity_poly.pdbx_seq_one_letter_code
_entity_poly.pdbx_strand_id
1 'polypeptide(L)'
;MAENLNYAYTGVPYDKDNYTSDSISWCYNNDASNCAKYGRLYTWAAAMDSVGTWTINGKGCGFRNECSPTYPVRGVCPEGWHLPSETEWDSLRTAVGGGAIAGKMLKSTSGWDDFNGEHINCTDAYAFSVLPAGFRVYEGSFKDEGLHAHFWSSTEYELEGAYYAYYTLWYSYLDKASLYNSYKYSGLSVRCVKD
;
A
#
# COMPACT_ATOMS: atom_id res chain seq x y z
N MET A 1 -11.19 3.49 4.58
CA MET A 1 -10.88 4.95 4.59
C MET A 1 -11.12 5.52 3.20
N ALA A 2 -11.54 6.78 3.11
CA ALA A 2 -11.65 7.49 1.82
C ALA A 2 -10.29 8.04 1.35
N GLU A 3 -9.30 8.11 2.22
CA GLU A 3 -7.98 8.66 1.94
C GLU A 3 -6.87 7.66 2.31
N ASN A 4 -5.70 7.83 1.69
CA ASN A 4 -4.51 7.07 2.07
C ASN A 4 -4.02 7.54 3.43
N LEU A 5 -3.45 6.62 4.20
CA LEU A 5 -2.91 6.94 5.52
C LEU A 5 -1.73 7.92 5.40
N ASN A 6 -1.74 8.95 6.27
CA ASN A 6 -0.69 9.99 6.31
C ASN A 6 -0.07 10.14 7.71
N TYR A 7 0.05 9.05 8.45
CA TYR A 7 0.72 9.06 9.76
C TYR A 7 2.23 8.89 9.58
N ALA A 8 3.02 9.81 10.13
CA ALA A 8 4.48 9.74 10.08
C ALA A 8 5.00 8.66 11.04
N TYR A 9 5.08 7.42 10.56
CA TYR A 9 5.65 6.33 11.34
C TYR A 9 7.17 6.44 11.39
N THR A 10 7.72 6.48 12.59
CA THR A 10 9.15 6.52 12.86
C THR A 10 9.51 5.31 13.71
N GLY A 11 9.92 4.25 13.05
CA GLY A 11 10.51 3.07 13.70
C GLY A 11 12.04 3.16 13.71
N VAL A 12 12.71 2.02 13.70
CA VAL A 12 14.16 1.93 13.55
C VAL A 12 14.53 2.45 12.14
N PRO A 13 15.62 3.22 11.98
CA PRO A 13 16.05 3.76 10.69
C PRO A 13 16.25 2.66 9.64
N TYR A 14 15.75 2.89 8.43
CA TYR A 14 15.98 1.99 7.31
C TYR A 14 17.45 1.97 6.93
N ASP A 15 18.06 0.80 7.00
CA ASP A 15 19.44 0.56 6.55
C ASP A 15 19.40 -0.18 5.20
N LYS A 16 19.66 0.55 4.13
CA LYS A 16 19.68 0.02 2.76
C LYS A 16 20.75 -1.05 2.52
N ASP A 17 21.84 -1.01 3.27
CA ASP A 17 23.00 -1.91 3.06
C ASP A 17 22.78 -3.26 3.77
N ASN A 18 22.05 -3.25 4.86
CA ASN A 18 21.67 -4.46 5.59
C ASN A 18 20.24 -4.93 5.27
N TYR A 19 19.48 -4.19 4.43
CA TYR A 19 18.06 -4.45 4.16
C TYR A 19 17.28 -4.72 5.45
N THR A 20 17.66 -4.02 6.52
CA THR A 20 16.99 -4.20 7.78
C THR A 20 15.54 -3.74 7.63
N SER A 21 14.65 -4.51 8.20
CA SER A 21 13.18 -4.37 8.08
C SER A 21 12.63 -3.17 8.83
N ASP A 22 13.38 -2.07 8.80
CA ASP A 22 13.10 -0.95 9.66
C ASP A 22 11.84 -0.22 9.23
N SER A 23 11.00 -0.08 10.21
CA SER A 23 9.68 0.51 10.10
C SER A 23 9.79 2.00 9.82
N ILE A 24 9.68 2.41 8.56
CA ILE A 24 9.74 3.81 8.18
C ILE A 24 8.66 4.15 7.13
N SER A 25 8.34 5.44 7.06
CA SER A 25 7.43 5.99 6.06
C SER A 25 8.00 7.27 5.44
N TRP A 26 7.66 7.52 4.18
CA TRP A 26 8.14 8.68 3.41
C TRP A 26 7.00 9.42 2.73
N CYS A 27 7.18 10.72 2.51
CA CYS A 27 6.45 11.40 1.46
C CYS A 27 7.09 11.07 0.11
N TYR A 28 6.30 10.98 -0.97
CA TYR A 28 6.85 10.82 -2.32
C TYR A 28 7.86 11.96 -2.60
N ASN A 29 9.02 11.62 -3.17
CA ASN A 29 10.15 12.53 -3.37
C ASN A 29 10.66 13.26 -2.11
N ASN A 30 10.31 12.77 -0.92
CA ASN A 30 10.58 13.43 0.36
C ASN A 30 9.98 14.85 0.48
N ASP A 31 8.95 15.15 -0.31
CA ASP A 31 8.24 16.43 -0.30
C ASP A 31 6.96 16.32 0.54
N ALA A 32 6.84 17.18 1.55
CA ALA A 32 5.69 17.21 2.44
C ALA A 32 4.36 17.51 1.72
N SER A 33 4.39 18.23 0.60
CA SER A 33 3.21 18.50 -0.23
C SER A 33 2.64 17.21 -0.83
N ASN A 34 3.50 16.23 -1.16
CA ASN A 34 3.08 14.92 -1.64
C ASN A 34 2.45 14.06 -0.54
N CYS A 35 2.87 14.22 0.70
CA CYS A 35 2.15 13.59 1.82
C CYS A 35 0.74 14.17 1.99
N ALA A 36 0.57 15.48 1.83
CA ALA A 36 -0.75 16.10 1.88
C ALA A 36 -1.67 15.66 0.73
N LYS A 37 -1.09 15.39 -0.45
CA LYS A 37 -1.82 14.96 -1.65
C LYS A 37 -2.14 13.46 -1.65
N TYR A 38 -1.16 12.62 -1.34
CA TYR A 38 -1.20 11.17 -1.57
C TYR A 38 -1.17 10.32 -0.30
N GLY A 39 -0.97 10.92 0.87
CA GLY A 39 -0.57 10.18 2.06
C GLY A 39 0.90 9.76 2.02
N ARG A 40 1.29 8.84 2.88
CA ARG A 40 2.67 8.37 2.98
C ARG A 40 2.85 7.00 2.37
N LEU A 41 4.10 6.72 2.00
CA LEU A 41 4.56 5.41 1.57
C LEU A 41 5.24 4.73 2.76
N TYR A 42 4.90 3.48 3.04
CA TYR A 42 5.36 2.71 4.20
C TYR A 42 6.11 1.47 3.74
N THR A 43 7.19 1.08 4.45
CA THR A 43 7.65 -0.31 4.36
C THR A 43 6.57 -1.24 4.88
N TRP A 44 6.61 -2.53 4.50
CA TRP A 44 5.65 -3.49 5.03
C TRP A 44 5.76 -3.64 6.56
N ALA A 45 6.99 -3.60 7.10
CA ALA A 45 7.22 -3.60 8.54
C ALA A 45 6.55 -2.41 9.25
N ALA A 46 6.58 -1.22 8.65
CA ALA A 46 5.87 -0.05 9.17
C ALA A 46 4.35 -0.23 9.07
N ALA A 47 3.86 -0.72 7.93
CA ALA A 47 2.42 -0.98 7.75
C ALA A 47 1.88 -1.99 8.78
N MET A 48 2.66 -3.02 9.11
CA MET A 48 2.33 -4.06 10.10
C MET A 48 2.52 -3.62 11.56
N ASP A 49 3.10 -2.45 11.84
CA ASP A 49 3.55 -2.04 13.19
C ASP A 49 4.51 -3.07 13.82
N SER A 50 5.53 -3.45 13.07
CA SER A 50 6.47 -4.52 13.41
C SER A 50 7.14 -4.37 14.77
N VAL A 51 7.34 -3.15 15.27
CA VAL A 51 7.88 -2.89 16.61
C VAL A 51 6.84 -3.04 17.72
N GLY A 52 5.55 -3.09 17.38
CA GLY A 52 4.45 -3.25 18.34
C GLY A 52 4.17 -1.99 19.13
N THR A 53 4.19 -0.82 18.47
CA THR A 53 3.91 0.47 19.10
C THR A 53 2.47 0.57 19.60
N TRP A 54 1.52 0.08 18.83
CA TRP A 54 0.07 0.16 19.15
C TRP A 54 -0.57 -1.19 19.37
N THR A 55 0.00 -2.25 18.77
CA THR A 55 -0.55 -3.61 18.86
C THR A 55 0.51 -4.64 18.60
N ILE A 56 0.33 -5.83 19.17
CA ILE A 56 1.24 -6.95 18.94
C ILE A 56 0.85 -7.82 17.74
N ASN A 57 -0.27 -7.51 17.05
CA ASN A 57 -0.82 -8.36 15.99
C ASN A 57 0.14 -8.55 14.80
N GLY A 58 0.92 -7.53 14.45
CA GLY A 58 1.92 -7.56 13.39
C GLY A 58 3.37 -7.53 13.90
N LYS A 59 3.59 -7.69 15.22
CA LYS A 59 4.93 -7.58 15.83
C LYS A 59 5.89 -8.61 15.23
N GLY A 60 7.08 -8.13 14.88
CA GLY A 60 8.14 -8.95 14.28
C GLY A 60 7.98 -9.20 12.77
N CYS A 61 6.89 -8.74 12.15
CA CYS A 61 6.70 -8.86 10.70
C CYS A 61 7.60 -7.89 9.95
N GLY A 62 8.42 -8.39 9.00
CA GLY A 62 9.36 -7.54 8.27
C GLY A 62 10.15 -8.30 7.22
N PHE A 63 11.07 -7.61 6.56
CA PHE A 63 11.95 -8.20 5.56
C PHE A 63 12.91 -9.21 6.20
N ARG A 64 13.14 -10.34 5.53
CA ARG A 64 13.92 -11.50 6.00
C ARG A 64 13.33 -12.21 7.23
N ASN A 65 12.06 -11.94 7.53
CA ASN A 65 11.39 -12.57 8.64
C ASN A 65 10.00 -13.03 8.22
N GLU A 66 9.74 -14.32 8.29
CA GLU A 66 8.38 -14.86 8.23
C GLU A 66 7.70 -14.58 9.55
N CYS A 67 6.47 -14.15 9.51
CA CYS A 67 5.72 -13.87 10.72
C CYS A 67 4.37 -14.60 10.71
N SER A 68 3.76 -14.70 11.88
CA SER A 68 2.44 -15.28 12.05
C SER A 68 1.52 -14.24 12.69
N PRO A 69 1.05 -13.25 11.93
CA PRO A 69 0.23 -12.18 12.48
C PRO A 69 -1.11 -12.70 12.97
N THR A 70 -1.66 -12.05 13.99
CA THR A 70 -3.01 -12.30 14.45
C THR A 70 -3.98 -11.40 13.70
N TYR A 71 -4.87 -11.98 12.92
CA TYR A 71 -5.84 -11.23 12.13
C TYR A 71 -7.10 -10.84 12.93
N PRO A 72 -7.73 -9.70 12.61
CA PRO A 72 -7.26 -8.68 11.70
C PRO A 72 -6.00 -7.96 12.22
N VAL A 73 -5.09 -7.61 11.33
CA VAL A 73 -3.87 -6.89 11.70
C VAL A 73 -4.16 -5.40 11.73
N ARG A 74 -4.23 -4.81 12.92
CA ARG A 74 -4.36 -3.36 13.03
C ARG A 74 -3.20 -2.64 12.33
N GLY A 75 -1.96 -3.05 12.59
CA GLY A 75 -0.77 -2.41 12.06
C GLY A 75 -0.73 -0.91 12.38
N VAL A 76 -0.35 -0.10 11.40
CA VAL A 76 -0.27 1.36 11.48
C VAL A 76 -1.64 2.05 11.43
N CYS A 77 -2.73 1.31 11.27
CA CYS A 77 -4.08 1.85 11.19
C CYS A 77 -4.57 2.43 12.53
N PRO A 78 -5.51 3.39 12.50
CA PRO A 78 -6.14 3.89 13.72
C PRO A 78 -6.89 2.78 14.49
N GLU A 79 -7.23 3.04 15.74
CA GLU A 79 -8.08 2.14 16.54
C GLU A 79 -9.46 1.95 15.87
N GLY A 80 -9.95 0.71 15.83
CA GLY A 80 -11.17 0.32 15.11
C GLY A 80 -11.00 0.18 13.60
N TRP A 81 -9.73 0.12 13.14
CA TRP A 81 -9.35 -0.08 11.74
C TRP A 81 -8.18 -1.05 11.64
N HIS A 82 -8.07 -1.74 10.52
CA HIS A 82 -6.98 -2.67 10.25
C HIS A 82 -6.41 -2.52 8.83
N LEU A 83 -5.21 -3.04 8.64
CA LEU A 83 -4.56 -3.16 7.33
C LEU A 83 -5.24 -4.30 6.55
N PRO A 84 -5.79 -4.05 5.36
CA PRO A 84 -6.52 -5.08 4.61
C PRO A 84 -5.65 -6.30 4.31
N SER A 85 -6.21 -7.48 4.45
CA SER A 85 -5.63 -8.72 3.95
C SER A 85 -5.77 -8.82 2.42
N GLU A 86 -5.07 -9.77 1.82
CA GLU A 86 -5.19 -10.11 0.40
C GLU A 86 -6.65 -10.47 0.04
N THR A 87 -7.30 -11.27 0.86
CA THR A 87 -8.69 -11.68 0.66
C THR A 87 -9.69 -10.53 0.77
N GLU A 88 -9.43 -9.52 1.60
CA GLU A 88 -10.26 -8.32 1.68
C GLU A 88 -10.10 -7.42 0.45
N TRP A 89 -8.88 -7.27 -0.07
CA TRP A 89 -8.65 -6.62 -1.36
C TRP A 89 -9.36 -7.35 -2.50
N ASP A 90 -9.35 -8.69 -2.51
CA ASP A 90 -10.08 -9.48 -3.51
C ASP A 90 -11.60 -9.34 -3.37
N SER A 91 -12.09 -9.30 -2.14
CA SER A 91 -13.51 -9.05 -1.83
C SER A 91 -13.96 -7.67 -2.33
N LEU A 92 -13.15 -6.63 -2.14
CA LEU A 92 -13.45 -5.29 -2.67
C LEU A 92 -13.52 -5.32 -4.20
N ARG A 93 -12.53 -5.92 -4.88
CA ARG A 93 -12.53 -6.04 -6.35
C ARG A 93 -13.76 -6.77 -6.85
N THR A 94 -14.13 -7.88 -6.20
CA THR A 94 -15.32 -8.67 -6.55
C THR A 94 -16.59 -7.86 -6.36
N ALA A 95 -16.73 -7.14 -5.27
CA ALA A 95 -17.91 -6.34 -4.94
C ALA A 95 -18.19 -5.21 -5.96
N VAL A 96 -17.15 -4.67 -6.61
CA VAL A 96 -17.29 -3.59 -7.60
C VAL A 96 -17.38 -4.11 -9.05
N GLY A 97 -17.53 -5.41 -9.25
CA GLY A 97 -17.74 -6.03 -10.56
C GLY A 97 -16.55 -6.82 -11.10
N GLY A 98 -15.57 -7.11 -10.27
CA GLY A 98 -14.39 -7.93 -10.58
C GLY A 98 -13.14 -7.14 -10.91
N GLY A 99 -11.99 -7.81 -10.79
CA GLY A 99 -10.67 -7.19 -10.95
C GLY A 99 -10.47 -6.52 -12.31
N ALA A 100 -11.15 -6.98 -13.36
CA ALA A 100 -11.01 -6.43 -14.72
C ALA A 100 -11.51 -4.98 -14.86
N ILE A 101 -12.47 -4.56 -14.02
CA ILE A 101 -13.06 -3.20 -14.07
C ILE A 101 -12.88 -2.43 -12.75
N ALA A 102 -12.35 -3.06 -11.72
CA ALA A 102 -12.20 -2.44 -10.39
C ALA A 102 -11.35 -1.15 -10.45
N GLY A 103 -10.37 -1.09 -11.35
CA GLY A 103 -9.58 0.12 -11.57
C GLY A 103 -10.43 1.29 -12.03
N LYS A 104 -11.28 1.09 -13.04
CA LYS A 104 -12.21 2.14 -13.53
C LYS A 104 -13.17 2.61 -12.45
N MET A 105 -13.67 1.67 -11.62
CA MET A 105 -14.71 1.93 -10.63
C MET A 105 -14.20 2.63 -9.36
N LEU A 106 -12.92 2.44 -9.00
CA LEU A 106 -12.36 2.86 -7.71
C LEU A 106 -11.30 3.96 -7.81
N LYS A 107 -10.70 4.18 -8.99
CA LYS A 107 -9.74 5.26 -9.20
C LYS A 107 -10.42 6.62 -9.14
N SER A 108 -9.73 7.61 -8.54
CA SER A 108 -10.12 9.02 -8.61
C SER A 108 -10.31 9.47 -10.07
N THR A 109 -11.22 10.40 -10.28
CA THR A 109 -11.51 10.95 -11.62
C THR A 109 -10.44 11.91 -12.13
N SER A 110 -9.41 12.21 -11.34
CA SER A 110 -8.32 13.12 -11.67
C SER A 110 -7.02 12.71 -11.00
N GLY A 111 -5.90 13.30 -11.48
CA GLY A 111 -4.57 13.06 -10.92
C GLY A 111 -3.81 11.90 -11.56
N TRP A 112 -4.42 11.19 -12.49
CA TRP A 112 -3.80 10.14 -13.28
C TRP A 112 -3.23 10.72 -14.58
N ASP A 113 -1.99 10.36 -14.91
CA ASP A 113 -1.33 10.75 -16.15
C ASP A 113 -1.68 9.78 -17.28
N ASP A 114 -1.70 10.31 -18.49
CA ASP A 114 -1.82 9.50 -19.70
C ASP A 114 -0.56 8.65 -19.91
N PHE A 115 -0.74 7.43 -20.34
CA PHE A 115 0.37 6.56 -20.70
C PHE A 115 0.30 6.25 -22.19
N ASN A 116 1.33 6.66 -22.95
CA ASN A 116 1.41 6.51 -24.41
C ASN A 116 0.19 7.07 -25.17
N GLY A 117 -0.44 8.13 -24.63
CA GLY A 117 -1.66 8.72 -25.22
C GLY A 117 -2.94 7.98 -24.87
N GLU A 118 -2.88 6.94 -24.02
CA GLU A 118 -4.06 6.24 -23.51
C GLU A 118 -4.52 6.89 -22.21
N HIS A 119 -5.80 7.27 -22.18
CA HIS A 119 -6.47 7.81 -21.01
C HIS A 119 -7.68 6.94 -20.66
N ILE A 120 -7.80 6.58 -19.39
CA ILE A 120 -8.95 5.83 -18.88
C ILE A 120 -9.87 6.78 -18.11
N ASN A 121 -11.11 6.90 -18.58
CA ASN A 121 -12.16 7.63 -17.87
C ASN A 121 -12.59 6.88 -16.62
N CYS A 122 -11.97 7.21 -15.48
CA CYS A 122 -12.30 6.66 -14.18
C CYS A 122 -13.60 7.27 -13.66
N THR A 123 -14.43 6.48 -13.01
CA THR A 123 -15.75 6.91 -12.55
C THR A 123 -15.81 7.18 -11.06
N ASP A 124 -14.90 6.60 -10.29
CA ASP A 124 -14.91 6.63 -8.82
C ASP A 124 -16.32 6.38 -8.24
N ALA A 125 -17.01 5.40 -8.82
CA ALA A 125 -18.44 5.15 -8.59
C ALA A 125 -18.80 4.88 -7.11
N TYR A 126 -17.81 4.55 -6.30
CA TYR A 126 -17.96 4.21 -4.88
C TYR A 126 -17.30 5.23 -3.95
N ALA A 127 -16.83 6.37 -4.46
CA ALA A 127 -16.09 7.38 -3.70
C ALA A 127 -14.89 6.78 -2.95
N PHE A 128 -14.23 5.80 -3.56
CA PHE A 128 -13.03 5.17 -2.99
C PHE A 128 -11.78 6.00 -3.29
N SER A 129 -11.75 6.69 -4.44
CA SER A 129 -10.76 7.71 -4.81
C SER A 129 -9.31 7.25 -4.70
N VAL A 130 -8.94 6.16 -5.39
CA VAL A 130 -7.55 5.73 -5.49
C VAL A 130 -6.74 6.82 -6.20
N LEU A 131 -5.69 7.31 -5.55
CA LEU A 131 -4.76 8.31 -6.09
C LEU A 131 -3.45 7.65 -6.53
N PRO A 132 -2.84 8.08 -7.65
CA PRO A 132 -1.61 7.49 -8.19
C PRO A 132 -0.36 8.00 -7.46
N ALA A 133 -0.16 7.53 -6.24
CA ALA A 133 0.94 7.93 -5.37
C ALA A 133 2.32 7.40 -5.81
N GLY A 134 2.38 6.51 -6.80
CA GLY A 134 3.60 5.81 -7.12
C GLY A 134 4.09 4.91 -5.97
N PHE A 135 5.39 4.67 -5.93
CA PHE A 135 6.04 3.89 -4.87
C PHE A 135 7.51 4.27 -4.69
N ARG A 136 8.12 3.81 -3.60
CA ARG A 136 9.55 3.96 -3.33
C ARG A 136 10.24 2.61 -3.46
N VAL A 137 11.28 2.54 -4.30
CA VAL A 137 12.14 1.35 -4.41
C VAL A 137 13.21 1.32 -3.30
N TYR A 138 13.86 0.17 -3.14
CA TYR A 138 14.81 -0.06 -2.04
C TYR A 138 16.04 0.87 -2.09
N GLU A 139 16.48 1.25 -3.29
CA GLU A 139 17.62 2.18 -3.44
C GLU A 139 17.29 3.62 -3.01
N GLY A 140 16.04 3.90 -2.69
CA GLY A 140 15.61 5.21 -2.23
C GLY A 140 14.99 6.10 -3.29
N SER A 141 14.96 5.68 -4.55
CA SER A 141 14.28 6.42 -5.60
C SER A 141 12.76 6.21 -5.56
N PHE A 142 12.03 7.21 -6.03
CA PHE A 142 10.57 7.18 -6.16
C PHE A 142 10.20 7.03 -7.62
N LYS A 143 9.13 6.28 -7.90
CA LYS A 143 8.70 5.96 -9.27
C LYS A 143 7.19 6.00 -9.41
N ASP A 144 6.75 6.25 -10.65
CA ASP A 144 5.39 6.02 -11.14
C ASP A 144 4.30 6.89 -10.47
N GLU A 145 4.67 8.07 -9.90
CA GLU A 145 3.67 9.10 -9.56
C GLU A 145 2.86 9.46 -10.81
N GLY A 146 1.57 9.62 -10.66
CA GLY A 146 0.66 9.85 -11.77
C GLY A 146 0.27 8.59 -12.55
N LEU A 147 1.10 7.55 -12.54
CA LEU A 147 0.91 6.35 -13.36
C LEU A 147 0.39 5.14 -12.58
N HIS A 148 0.84 4.95 -11.35
CA HIS A 148 0.48 3.78 -10.54
C HIS A 148 0.06 4.13 -9.11
N ALA A 149 -0.84 3.31 -8.56
CA ALA A 149 -1.11 3.27 -7.13
C ALA A 149 -0.86 1.87 -6.59
N HIS A 150 -0.16 1.78 -5.47
CA HIS A 150 0.23 0.54 -4.82
C HIS A 150 -0.21 0.56 -3.36
N PHE A 151 -0.95 -0.45 -2.90
CA PHE A 151 -1.37 -0.53 -1.49
C PHE A 151 -1.00 -1.87 -0.89
N TRP A 152 -0.31 -1.83 0.25
CA TRP A 152 0.02 -3.02 1.01
C TRP A 152 -1.21 -3.84 1.41
N SER A 153 -1.02 -5.15 1.44
CA SER A 153 -1.84 -6.09 2.18
C SER A 153 -1.12 -6.52 3.46
N SER A 154 -1.87 -6.95 4.47
CA SER A 154 -1.30 -7.56 5.68
C SER A 154 -0.84 -9.01 5.47
N THR A 155 -1.02 -9.57 4.27
CA THR A 155 -0.72 -10.98 3.96
C THR A 155 0.66 -11.12 3.34
N GLU A 156 1.48 -12.03 3.89
CA GLU A 156 2.76 -12.44 3.29
C GLU A 156 2.51 -13.23 2.00
N TYR A 157 3.48 -13.18 1.08
CA TYR A 157 3.44 -13.99 -0.12
C TYR A 157 3.81 -15.44 0.22
N GLU A 158 2.95 -16.39 -0.11
CA GLU A 158 3.02 -17.77 0.37
C GLU A 158 4.29 -18.55 -0.04
N LEU A 159 4.93 -18.20 -1.15
CA LEU A 159 6.12 -18.91 -1.64
C LEU A 159 7.42 -18.38 -1.03
N GLU A 160 7.48 -17.09 -0.68
CA GLU A 160 8.67 -16.42 -0.18
C GLU A 160 8.31 -15.37 0.88
N GLY A 161 7.52 -15.74 1.88
CA GLY A 161 6.98 -14.85 2.92
C GLY A 161 8.04 -14.08 3.70
N ALA A 162 9.25 -14.63 3.86
CA ALA A 162 10.34 -13.89 4.49
C ALA A 162 10.71 -12.59 3.75
N TYR A 163 10.54 -12.54 2.43
CA TYR A 163 11.00 -11.43 1.58
C TYR A 163 9.88 -10.59 0.99
N TYR A 164 8.72 -11.20 0.70
CA TYR A 164 7.64 -10.58 -0.06
C TYR A 164 6.33 -10.56 0.71
N ALA A 165 5.52 -9.55 0.42
CA ALA A 165 4.13 -9.46 0.86
C ALA A 165 3.24 -9.06 -0.32
N TYR A 166 1.96 -9.42 -0.24
CA TYR A 166 0.99 -9.02 -1.24
C TYR A 166 0.71 -7.53 -1.20
N TYR A 167 0.41 -6.97 -2.36
CA TYR A 167 -0.12 -5.63 -2.54
C TYR A 167 -1.09 -5.59 -3.72
N THR A 168 -1.94 -4.59 -3.76
CA THR A 168 -2.81 -4.34 -4.90
C THR A 168 -2.30 -3.17 -5.73
N LEU A 169 -2.41 -3.28 -7.05
CA LEU A 169 -1.87 -2.36 -8.04
C LEU A 169 -2.96 -1.85 -8.98
N TRP A 170 -2.99 -0.54 -9.16
CA TRP A 170 -3.78 0.17 -10.16
C TRP A 170 -2.86 0.89 -11.15
N TYR A 171 -3.19 0.83 -12.43
CA TYR A 171 -2.48 1.49 -13.51
C TYR A 171 -3.30 2.66 -14.05
N SER A 172 -2.65 3.75 -14.51
CA SER A 172 -3.34 4.87 -15.15
C SER A 172 -4.11 4.44 -16.40
N TYR A 173 -3.53 3.55 -17.18
CA TYR A 173 -3.97 3.13 -18.52
C TYR A 173 -4.79 1.83 -18.54
N LEU A 174 -5.17 1.25 -17.41
CA LEU A 174 -5.95 0.01 -17.33
C LEU A 174 -7.18 0.19 -16.44
N ASP A 175 -8.29 -0.41 -16.87
CA ASP A 175 -9.52 -0.51 -16.08
C ASP A 175 -9.39 -1.48 -14.89
N LYS A 176 -8.35 -2.31 -14.88
CA LYS A 176 -8.17 -3.37 -13.89
C LYS A 176 -7.46 -2.89 -12.63
N ALA A 177 -7.74 -3.61 -11.53
CA ALA A 177 -6.91 -3.67 -10.34
C ALA A 177 -6.43 -5.11 -10.14
N SER A 178 -5.16 -5.30 -9.81
CA SER A 178 -4.53 -6.63 -9.74
C SER A 178 -3.78 -6.81 -8.43
N LEU A 179 -3.71 -8.06 -7.94
CA LEU A 179 -2.83 -8.44 -6.84
C LEU A 179 -1.47 -8.87 -7.38
N TYR A 180 -0.43 -8.43 -6.68
CA TYR A 180 0.97 -8.79 -6.91
C TYR A 180 1.69 -8.94 -5.58
N ASN A 181 2.96 -9.32 -5.62
CA ASN A 181 3.85 -9.28 -4.47
C ASN A 181 4.99 -8.29 -4.69
N SER A 182 5.50 -7.72 -3.61
CA SER A 182 6.65 -6.82 -3.60
C SER A 182 7.55 -7.12 -2.41
N TYR A 183 8.81 -6.76 -2.55
CA TYR A 183 9.74 -6.82 -1.43
C TYR A 183 9.23 -5.97 -0.26
N LYS A 184 9.25 -6.53 0.96
CA LYS A 184 8.77 -5.90 2.18
C LYS A 184 9.48 -4.58 2.53
N TYR A 185 10.63 -4.32 1.97
CA TYR A 185 11.37 -3.05 2.12
C TYR A 185 10.94 -1.95 1.13
N SER A 186 10.10 -2.25 0.15
CA SER A 186 9.52 -1.23 -0.74
C SER A 186 8.60 -0.30 0.05
N GLY A 187 8.51 0.96 -0.38
CA GLY A 187 7.58 1.93 0.20
C GLY A 187 6.29 2.01 -0.61
N LEU A 188 5.19 1.49 -0.09
CA LEU A 188 3.86 1.54 -0.72
C LEU A 188 2.86 2.25 0.19
N SER A 189 1.75 2.70 -0.39
CA SER A 189 0.65 3.32 0.35
C SER A 189 -0.06 2.33 1.28
N VAL A 190 -0.74 2.86 2.28
CA VAL A 190 -1.64 2.13 3.17
C VAL A 190 -3.04 2.75 3.11
N ARG A 191 -4.05 1.90 3.03
CA ARG A 191 -5.46 2.30 3.17
C ARG A 191 -6.17 1.30 4.07
N CYS A 192 -6.61 1.78 5.22
CA CYS A 192 -7.20 0.92 6.25
C CYS A 192 -8.67 0.60 5.98
N VAL A 193 -9.11 -0.57 6.43
CA VAL A 193 -10.51 -1.02 6.46
C VAL A 193 -11.04 -0.89 7.87
N LYS A 194 -12.31 -0.54 8.02
CA LYS A 194 -12.96 -0.46 9.32
C LYS A 194 -13.35 -1.86 9.81
N ASP A 195 -13.14 -2.11 11.10
CA ASP A 195 -13.51 -3.37 11.78
C ASP A 195 -15.02 -3.63 11.78
#